data_936969f5935de6aaadfb81845c7f2208
#
_entry.id   936969f5935de6aaadfb81845c7f2208
#
_cell.length_a   1.000
_cell.length_b   1.000
_cell.length_c   1.000
_cell.angle_alpha   90.00
_cell.angle_beta   90.00
_cell.angle_gamma   90.00
#
_symmetry.space_group_name_H-M   'P 1'
#
loop_
_entity.id
_entity.type
_entity.pdbx_description
1 polymer ?
#
loop_
_entity_poly.entity_id
_entity_poly.type
_entity_poly.pdbx_seq_one_letter_code
_entity_poly.pdbx_strand_id
1 'polypeptide(L)'
;MRIILTIKKHNLQKAISALTMLLLLCSSKLGVCGEDDLLWPVDAAPALTSSFCEYRPGHYHSAIGIKVWGRAGLPCRAIADGYVYRVKVSSSGYGRALYLKMSDGRSAVYAHVRNFSPEIDEFISTKQHNEVRYNQDVYFEELEAFHYKKGEVVAYSGRSGTKHPHLHFEIRDKNERPLNPLLNGYEI
;
A
#
# COMPACT_ATOMS: atom_id res chain seq x y z
N MET A 1 -47.15 44.91 15.66
CA MET A 1 -46.44 43.75 16.23
C MET A 1 -46.46 42.48 15.38
N ARG A 2 -47.44 42.23 14.48
CA ARG A 2 -47.49 41.01 13.61
C ARG A 2 -46.47 41.01 12.46
N ILE A 3 -46.09 42.12 11.85
CA ILE A 3 -45.20 42.21 10.68
C ILE A 3 -43.74 41.82 11.04
N ILE A 4 -43.24 42.21 12.23
CA ILE A 4 -41.87 41.92 12.66
C ILE A 4 -41.66 40.42 12.94
N LEU A 5 -42.68 39.73 13.41
CA LEU A 5 -42.65 38.28 13.65
C LEU A 5 -42.60 37.47 12.34
N THR A 6 -43.27 37.95 11.29
CA THR A 6 -43.31 37.28 9.96
C THR A 6 -41.94 37.38 9.26
N ILE A 7 -41.27 38.53 9.34
CA ILE A 7 -39.92 38.73 8.76
C ILE A 7 -38.90 37.88 9.46
N LYS A 8 -38.91 37.74 10.79
CA LYS A 8 -38.02 36.85 11.54
C LYS A 8 -38.19 35.36 11.18
N LYS A 9 -39.45 34.90 10.99
CA LYS A 9 -39.70 33.50 10.55
C LYS A 9 -39.19 33.23 9.13
N HIS A 10 -39.34 34.17 8.22
CA HIS A 10 -38.90 34.01 6.83
C HIS A 10 -37.36 33.95 6.73
N ASN A 11 -36.65 34.77 7.50
CA ASN A 11 -35.19 34.77 7.56
C ASN A 11 -34.64 33.49 8.24
N LEU A 12 -35.32 32.99 9.27
CA LEU A 12 -34.97 31.73 9.91
C LEU A 12 -35.15 30.52 8.98
N GLN A 13 -36.23 30.48 8.20
CA GLN A 13 -36.46 29.43 7.21
C GLN A 13 -35.42 29.44 6.09
N LYS A 14 -35.01 30.64 5.60
CA LYS A 14 -33.92 30.76 4.61
C LYS A 14 -32.58 30.32 5.17
N ALA A 15 -32.26 30.60 6.44
CA ALA A 15 -31.04 30.15 7.11
C ALA A 15 -31.01 28.62 7.30
N ILE A 16 -32.14 28.03 7.67
CA ILE A 16 -32.26 26.55 7.80
C ILE A 16 -32.13 25.86 6.44
N SER A 17 -32.75 26.41 5.38
CA SER A 17 -32.65 25.88 4.02
C SER A 17 -31.23 25.99 3.46
N ALA A 18 -30.50 27.08 3.75
CA ALA A 18 -29.10 27.24 3.36
C ALA A 18 -28.16 26.26 4.12
N LEU A 19 -28.42 26.03 5.40
CA LEU A 19 -27.64 25.09 6.21
C LEU A 19 -27.86 23.63 5.81
N THR A 20 -29.12 23.24 5.48
CA THR A 20 -29.43 21.91 4.95
C THR A 20 -28.86 21.69 3.58
N MET A 21 -28.83 22.69 2.71
CA MET A 21 -28.20 22.61 1.39
C MET A 21 -26.69 22.54 1.50
N LEU A 22 -26.05 23.20 2.46
CA LEU A 22 -24.61 23.12 2.74
C LEU A 22 -24.21 21.72 3.31
N LEU A 23 -25.06 21.15 4.17
CA LEU A 23 -24.87 19.79 4.71
C LEU A 23 -25.04 18.72 3.62
N LEU A 24 -25.98 18.90 2.69
CA LEU A 24 -26.16 18.00 1.54
C LEU A 24 -25.00 18.10 0.54
N LEU A 25 -24.40 19.28 0.35
CA LEU A 25 -23.21 19.46 -0.49
C LEU A 25 -21.93 18.89 0.15
N CYS A 26 -21.87 18.83 1.49
CA CYS A 26 -20.74 18.20 2.21
C CYS A 26 -20.85 16.66 2.22
N SER A 27 -22.06 16.10 2.10
CA SER A 27 -22.28 14.64 2.06
C SER A 27 -21.94 13.98 0.72
N SER A 28 -21.74 14.76 -0.35
CA SER A 28 -21.48 14.21 -1.70
C SER A 28 -20.01 13.89 -2.00
N LYS A 29 -19.11 13.93 -0.99
CA LYS A 29 -17.70 13.56 -1.14
C LYS A 29 -17.23 12.45 -0.20
N LEU A 30 -18.13 11.65 0.36
CA LEU A 30 -17.79 10.29 0.76
C LEU A 30 -17.84 9.42 -0.52
N GLY A 31 -16.85 9.60 -1.37
CA GLY A 31 -16.54 8.60 -2.38
C GLY A 31 -16.23 7.31 -1.63
N VAL A 32 -17.16 6.38 -1.66
CA VAL A 32 -16.85 4.96 -1.44
C VAL A 32 -15.81 4.66 -2.52
N CYS A 33 -14.53 4.66 -2.14
CA CYS A 33 -13.48 4.08 -2.95
C CYS A 33 -13.90 2.61 -3.14
N GLY A 34 -14.30 2.26 -4.35
CA GLY A 34 -14.67 0.90 -4.68
C GLY A 34 -13.51 -0.01 -4.28
N GLU A 35 -13.84 -1.16 -3.69
CA GLU A 35 -12.91 -2.17 -3.16
C GLU A 35 -11.92 -2.70 -4.22
N ASP A 36 -12.05 -2.28 -5.49
CA ASP A 36 -11.42 -2.87 -6.68
C ASP A 36 -10.43 -1.96 -7.44
N ASP A 37 -10.10 -0.77 -6.93
CA ASP A 37 -9.18 0.14 -7.66
C ASP A 37 -7.77 0.11 -7.06
N LEU A 38 -7.11 -1.05 -7.09
CA LEU A 38 -5.70 -1.17 -6.70
C LEU A 38 -4.77 -0.77 -7.86
N LEU A 39 -3.76 0.05 -7.56
CA LEU A 39 -2.74 0.42 -8.56
C LEU A 39 -1.81 -0.76 -8.83
N TRP A 40 -1.36 -0.94 -10.09
CA TRP A 40 -0.30 -1.89 -10.42
C TRP A 40 0.98 -1.55 -9.65
N PRO A 41 1.62 -2.52 -8.94
CA PRO A 41 2.59 -2.24 -7.89
C PRO A 41 3.98 -1.81 -8.36
N VAL A 42 4.28 -1.79 -9.67
CA VAL A 42 5.59 -1.43 -10.19
C VAL A 42 5.49 -0.76 -11.57
N ASP A 43 6.38 0.19 -11.85
CA ASP A 43 6.44 0.90 -13.13
C ASP A 43 7.00 0.01 -14.25
N ALA A 44 6.29 -1.08 -14.54
CA ALA A 44 6.59 -2.01 -15.62
C ALA A 44 5.27 -2.49 -16.27
N ALA A 45 5.33 -2.83 -17.55
CA ALA A 45 4.20 -3.44 -18.23
C ALA A 45 3.79 -4.75 -17.51
N PRO A 46 2.49 -5.00 -17.29
CA PRO A 46 2.00 -6.19 -16.60
C PRO A 46 2.45 -7.47 -17.32
N ALA A 47 3.24 -8.29 -16.62
CA ALA A 47 3.65 -9.62 -17.04
C ALA A 47 4.18 -10.39 -15.84
N LEU A 48 3.97 -11.70 -15.81
CA LEU A 48 4.39 -12.54 -14.70
C LEU A 48 5.68 -13.30 -15.00
N THR A 49 6.46 -13.54 -13.94
CA THR A 49 7.56 -14.52 -13.92
C THR A 49 7.17 -15.79 -13.19
N SER A 50 6.17 -15.73 -12.31
CA SER A 50 5.62 -16.86 -11.54
C SER A 50 4.22 -16.52 -11.04
N SER A 51 3.39 -17.57 -10.87
CA SER A 51 2.01 -17.46 -10.44
C SER A 51 1.82 -17.72 -8.93
N PHE A 52 0.66 -17.25 -8.42
CA PHE A 52 0.20 -17.60 -7.08
C PHE A 52 -0.06 -19.12 -6.97
N CYS A 53 0.22 -19.70 -5.80
CA CYS A 53 0.13 -21.13 -5.53
C CYS A 53 0.99 -22.04 -6.42
N GLU A 54 1.96 -21.51 -7.16
CA GLU A 54 2.95 -22.31 -7.86
C GLU A 54 3.71 -23.20 -6.85
N TYR A 55 3.77 -24.51 -7.12
CA TYR A 55 4.50 -25.43 -6.26
C TYR A 55 6.00 -25.15 -6.27
N ARG A 56 6.58 -25.14 -5.08
CA ARG A 56 8.02 -25.04 -4.85
C ARG A 56 8.45 -26.08 -3.83
N PRO A 57 9.70 -26.55 -3.83
CA PRO A 57 10.15 -27.53 -2.85
C PRO A 57 9.84 -27.07 -1.41
N GLY A 58 8.91 -27.79 -0.76
CA GLY A 58 8.53 -27.57 0.64
C GLY A 58 7.47 -26.49 0.90
N HIS A 59 6.97 -25.76 -0.13
CA HIS A 59 5.91 -24.75 0.05
C HIS A 59 5.23 -24.36 -1.26
N TYR A 60 4.10 -23.67 -1.16
CA TYR A 60 3.47 -23.00 -2.29
C TYR A 60 3.87 -21.52 -2.32
N HIS A 61 3.97 -20.97 -3.54
CA HIS A 61 4.30 -19.55 -3.74
C HIS A 61 3.16 -18.65 -3.27
N SER A 62 3.39 -17.82 -2.28
CA SER A 62 2.41 -16.91 -1.64
C SER A 62 2.15 -15.63 -2.43
N ALA A 63 2.77 -15.48 -3.60
CA ALA A 63 2.81 -14.25 -4.38
C ALA A 63 2.54 -14.48 -5.86
N ILE A 64 2.46 -13.39 -6.61
CA ILE A 64 2.83 -13.36 -8.02
C ILE A 64 4.25 -12.79 -8.15
N GLY A 65 5.04 -13.35 -9.06
CA GLY A 65 6.30 -12.74 -9.49
C GLY A 65 6.04 -11.79 -10.66
N ILE A 66 6.30 -10.50 -10.50
CA ILE A 66 6.08 -9.51 -11.55
C ILE A 66 7.38 -9.26 -12.33
N LYS A 67 7.29 -9.34 -13.65
CA LYS A 67 8.43 -9.17 -14.54
C LYS A 67 8.87 -7.71 -14.59
N VAL A 68 10.16 -7.47 -14.33
CA VAL A 68 10.78 -6.14 -14.46
C VAL A 68 11.71 -6.05 -15.67
N TRP A 69 11.58 -6.99 -16.63
CA TRP A 69 12.28 -7.00 -17.92
C TRP A 69 13.81 -6.93 -17.78
N GLY A 70 14.37 -7.62 -16.77
CA GLY A 70 15.80 -7.64 -16.47
C GLY A 70 16.35 -6.36 -15.82
N ARG A 71 15.51 -5.36 -15.53
CA ARG A 71 15.91 -4.07 -14.95
C ARG A 71 15.61 -4.04 -13.46
N ALA A 72 16.65 -3.82 -12.66
CA ALA A 72 16.48 -3.48 -11.24
C ALA A 72 16.36 -1.95 -11.08
N GLY A 73 15.67 -1.51 -10.01
CA GLY A 73 15.52 -0.08 -9.70
C GLY A 73 14.28 0.59 -10.31
N LEU A 74 13.31 -0.18 -10.84
CA LEU A 74 12.03 0.40 -11.23
C LEU A 74 11.23 0.78 -9.99
N PRO A 75 10.55 1.95 -9.97
CA PRO A 75 9.71 2.36 -8.86
C PRO A 75 8.63 1.33 -8.55
N CYS A 76 8.53 0.95 -7.28
CA CYS A 76 7.41 0.19 -6.73
C CYS A 76 6.51 1.15 -5.98
N ARG A 77 5.21 1.14 -6.30
CA ARG A 77 4.24 2.12 -5.81
C ARG A 77 3.30 1.53 -4.78
N ALA A 78 2.87 2.34 -3.82
CA ALA A 78 1.77 2.01 -2.94
C ALA A 78 0.50 1.74 -3.77
N ILE A 79 -0.06 0.53 -3.65
CA ILE A 79 -1.24 0.12 -4.44
C ILE A 79 -2.53 0.80 -3.97
N ALA A 80 -2.55 1.26 -2.72
CA ALA A 80 -3.61 2.01 -2.05
C ALA A 80 -3.00 2.90 -0.97
N ASP A 81 -3.80 3.77 -0.38
CA ASP A 81 -3.42 4.53 0.82
C ASP A 81 -3.14 3.56 1.98
N GLY A 82 -2.10 3.84 2.76
CA GLY A 82 -1.74 2.98 3.88
C GLY A 82 -0.47 3.39 4.60
N TYR A 83 0.00 2.52 5.48
CA TYR A 83 1.25 2.72 6.23
C TYR A 83 2.12 1.45 6.25
N VAL A 84 3.42 1.64 6.33
CA VAL A 84 4.38 0.54 6.42
C VAL A 84 4.40 0.02 7.86
N TYR A 85 3.83 -1.16 8.10
CA TYR A 85 3.80 -1.76 9.43
C TYR A 85 5.01 -2.67 9.68
N ARG A 86 5.74 -3.08 8.63
CA ARG A 86 6.92 -3.94 8.77
C ARG A 86 7.91 -3.73 7.65
N VAL A 87 9.18 -3.69 8.00
CA VAL A 87 10.31 -3.74 7.05
C VAL A 87 11.25 -4.87 7.47
N LYS A 88 11.58 -5.74 6.52
CA LYS A 88 12.50 -6.86 6.74
C LYS A 88 13.68 -6.80 5.78
N VAL A 89 14.88 -7.05 6.30
CA VAL A 89 16.10 -7.22 5.52
C VAL A 89 16.74 -8.52 5.90
N SER A 90 17.00 -9.39 4.93
CA SER A 90 17.70 -10.66 5.11
C SER A 90 18.58 -10.99 3.91
N SER A 91 19.58 -11.84 4.10
CA SER A 91 20.46 -12.29 3.02
C SER A 91 19.84 -13.33 2.08
N SER A 92 18.71 -13.92 2.47
CA SER A 92 18.01 -14.98 1.73
C SER A 92 16.48 -14.82 1.83
N GLY A 93 15.74 -15.69 1.14
CA GLY A 93 14.29 -15.66 1.12
C GLY A 93 13.78 -14.38 0.46
N TYR A 94 12.94 -13.62 1.15
CA TYR A 94 12.39 -12.34 0.63
C TYR A 94 13.44 -11.24 0.41
N GLY A 95 14.67 -11.43 0.96
CA GLY A 95 15.69 -10.40 0.90
C GLY A 95 15.27 -9.13 1.62
N ARG A 96 15.19 -8.02 0.90
CA ARG A 96 14.62 -6.76 1.38
C ARG A 96 13.14 -6.77 1.05
N ALA A 97 12.29 -6.64 2.07
CA ALA A 97 10.84 -6.69 1.94
C ALA A 97 10.16 -5.59 2.76
N LEU A 98 9.14 -4.98 2.17
CA LEU A 98 8.29 -3.96 2.78
C LEU A 98 6.85 -4.47 2.83
N TYR A 99 6.18 -4.22 3.94
CA TYR A 99 4.80 -4.62 4.20
C TYR A 99 3.96 -3.38 4.47
N LEU A 100 3.05 -3.07 3.56
CA LEU A 100 2.13 -1.94 3.62
C LEU A 100 0.76 -2.40 4.10
N LYS A 101 0.28 -1.86 5.21
CA LYS A 101 -1.09 -2.07 5.71
C LYS A 101 -2.01 -1.04 5.03
N MET A 102 -3.04 -1.52 4.35
CA MET A 102 -4.05 -0.68 3.69
C MET A 102 -5.20 -0.33 4.63
N SER A 103 -5.96 0.70 4.29
CA SER A 103 -7.10 1.20 5.09
C SER A 103 -8.24 0.18 5.25
N ASP A 104 -8.37 -0.77 4.33
CA ASP A 104 -9.36 -1.87 4.39
C ASP A 104 -8.92 -3.05 5.27
N GLY A 105 -7.71 -2.97 5.86
CA GLY A 105 -7.13 -3.99 6.72
C GLY A 105 -6.35 -5.08 5.99
N ARG A 106 -6.35 -5.11 4.66
CA ARG A 106 -5.46 -5.96 3.87
C ARG A 106 -4.02 -5.44 3.92
N SER A 107 -3.06 -6.28 3.52
CA SER A 107 -1.66 -5.89 3.42
C SER A 107 -1.10 -6.18 2.03
N ALA A 108 -0.22 -5.30 1.55
CA ALA A 108 0.60 -5.54 0.37
C ALA A 108 2.05 -5.82 0.77
N VAL A 109 2.69 -6.82 0.15
CA VAL A 109 4.09 -7.16 0.39
C VAL A 109 4.89 -6.98 -0.88
N TYR A 110 5.96 -6.19 -0.78
CA TYR A 110 6.92 -5.94 -1.86
C TYR A 110 8.25 -6.56 -1.46
N ALA A 111 8.65 -7.65 -2.10
CA ALA A 111 9.90 -8.33 -1.77
C ALA A 111 10.88 -8.40 -2.95
N HIS A 112 12.12 -8.82 -2.66
CA HIS A 112 13.28 -8.78 -3.54
C HIS A 112 13.67 -7.36 -3.97
N VAL A 113 13.20 -6.32 -3.25
CA VAL A 113 13.50 -4.94 -3.61
C VAL A 113 14.99 -4.63 -3.48
N ARG A 114 15.48 -3.69 -4.28
CA ARG A 114 16.85 -3.18 -4.23
C ARG A 114 17.01 -2.21 -3.07
N ASN A 115 16.11 -1.23 -3.03
CA ASN A 115 16.06 -0.15 -2.06
C ASN A 115 14.61 0.07 -1.62
N PHE A 116 14.40 0.58 -0.43
CA PHE A 116 13.14 1.18 0.01
C PHE A 116 13.07 2.65 -0.46
N SER A 117 12.02 3.37 -0.08
CA SER A 117 12.02 4.83 -0.17
C SER A 117 13.17 5.44 0.63
N PRO A 118 13.63 6.66 0.31
CA PRO A 118 14.82 7.24 0.95
C PRO A 118 14.75 7.27 2.47
N GLU A 119 13.61 7.64 3.03
CA GLU A 119 13.39 7.73 4.48
C GLU A 119 13.44 6.37 5.18
N ILE A 120 12.92 5.32 4.56
CA ILE A 120 13.00 3.96 5.11
C ILE A 120 14.41 3.40 4.96
N ASP A 121 15.09 3.66 3.85
CA ASP A 121 16.48 3.23 3.66
C ASP A 121 17.42 3.88 4.66
N GLU A 122 17.26 5.17 4.95
CA GLU A 122 18.02 5.89 5.97
C GLU A 122 17.76 5.29 7.35
N PHE A 123 16.50 5.07 7.72
CA PHE A 123 16.14 4.45 9.00
C PHE A 123 16.78 3.04 9.15
N ILE A 124 16.64 2.19 8.14
CA ILE A 124 17.17 0.81 8.19
C ILE A 124 18.70 0.80 8.19
N SER A 125 19.36 1.64 7.39
CA SER A 125 20.83 1.71 7.35
C SER A 125 21.41 2.21 8.68
N THR A 126 20.78 3.21 9.28
CA THR A 126 21.15 3.71 10.62
C THR A 126 21.02 2.60 11.67
N LYS A 127 19.90 1.87 11.65
CA LYS A 127 19.67 0.74 12.57
C LYS A 127 20.69 -0.37 12.36
N GLN A 128 20.97 -0.75 11.11
CA GLN A 128 21.99 -1.76 10.78
C GLN A 128 23.37 -1.34 11.29
N HIS A 129 23.74 -0.07 11.13
CA HIS A 129 25.02 0.45 11.59
C HIS A 129 25.11 0.44 13.12
N ASN A 130 24.10 0.93 13.81
CA ASN A 130 24.08 0.99 15.28
C ASN A 130 24.10 -0.39 15.93
N GLU A 131 23.42 -1.37 15.33
CA GLU A 131 23.36 -2.75 15.83
C GLU A 131 24.47 -3.66 15.28
N VAL A 132 25.31 -3.16 14.36
CA VAL A 132 26.33 -3.93 13.64
C VAL A 132 25.75 -5.23 13.09
N ARG A 133 24.55 -5.16 12.54
CA ARG A 133 23.78 -6.34 12.09
C ARG A 133 23.08 -6.07 10.77
N TYR A 134 23.39 -6.88 9.74
CA TYR A 134 22.77 -6.77 8.42
C TYR A 134 21.28 -7.12 8.43
N ASN A 135 20.93 -8.25 9.06
CA ASN A 135 19.53 -8.71 9.10
C ASN A 135 18.72 -7.82 10.04
N GLN A 136 17.60 -7.29 9.56
CA GLN A 136 16.67 -6.47 10.32
C GLN A 136 15.25 -7.01 10.13
N ASP A 137 14.43 -6.92 11.17
CA ASP A 137 12.99 -7.20 11.13
C ASP A 137 12.31 -6.21 12.08
N VAL A 138 11.74 -5.14 11.50
CA VAL A 138 11.23 -4.00 12.24
C VAL A 138 9.75 -3.89 12.01
N TYR A 139 9.00 -3.75 13.10
CA TYR A 139 7.56 -3.48 13.10
C TYR A 139 7.33 -2.06 13.57
N PHE A 140 6.34 -1.39 12.98
CA PHE A 140 5.94 -0.05 13.31
C PHE A 140 4.48 -0.04 13.75
N GLU A 141 4.19 0.69 14.83
CA GLU A 141 2.82 1.07 15.17
C GLU A 141 2.35 2.16 14.20
N GLU A 142 1.05 2.23 13.93
CA GLU A 142 0.50 3.12 12.89
C GLU A 142 0.91 4.58 13.06
N LEU A 143 0.93 5.09 14.31
CA LEU A 143 1.28 6.49 14.60
C LEU A 143 2.75 6.82 14.36
N GLU A 144 3.63 5.82 14.38
CA GLU A 144 5.08 5.96 14.19
C GLU A 144 5.53 5.47 12.80
N ALA A 145 4.59 4.99 11.99
CA ALA A 145 4.86 4.37 10.71
C ALA A 145 5.07 5.40 9.58
N PHE A 146 5.70 4.95 8.51
CA PHE A 146 5.78 5.68 7.24
C PHE A 146 4.46 5.55 6.49
N HIS A 147 3.76 6.66 6.26
CA HIS A 147 2.49 6.72 5.57
C HIS A 147 2.67 7.04 4.09
N TYR A 148 1.90 6.36 3.24
CA TYR A 148 1.93 6.56 1.79
C TYR A 148 0.52 6.70 1.22
N LYS A 149 0.41 7.60 0.25
CA LYS A 149 -0.77 7.69 -0.62
C LYS A 149 -0.62 6.73 -1.80
N LYS A 150 -1.73 6.23 -2.31
CA LYS A 150 -1.77 5.44 -3.55
C LYS A 150 -0.96 6.12 -4.65
N GLY A 151 -0.04 5.38 -5.25
CA GLY A 151 0.86 5.87 -6.30
C GLY A 151 2.20 6.41 -5.83
N GLU A 152 2.40 6.68 -4.54
CA GLU A 152 3.72 7.08 -4.01
C GLU A 152 4.72 5.93 -4.05
N VAL A 153 6.00 6.25 -4.22
CA VAL A 153 7.06 5.26 -4.34
C VAL A 153 7.44 4.75 -2.96
N VAL A 154 7.23 3.46 -2.70
CA VAL A 154 7.55 2.79 -1.42
C VAL A 154 8.88 2.05 -1.47
N ALA A 155 9.30 1.62 -2.66
CA ALA A 155 10.52 0.84 -2.87
C ALA A 155 10.96 0.87 -4.34
N TYR A 156 12.08 0.22 -4.63
CA TYR A 156 12.59 0.04 -5.99
C TYR A 156 12.85 -1.45 -6.25
N SER A 157 12.37 -1.97 -7.37
CA SER A 157 12.51 -3.37 -7.75
C SER A 157 13.97 -3.84 -7.77
N GLY A 158 14.19 -5.11 -7.46
CA GLY A 158 15.55 -5.61 -7.35
C GLY A 158 15.68 -7.11 -7.50
N ARG A 159 16.71 -7.65 -6.83
CA ARG A 159 17.01 -9.09 -6.78
C ARG A 159 17.54 -9.53 -5.41
N SER A 160 17.22 -8.81 -4.34
CA SER A 160 17.69 -9.20 -3.01
C SER A 160 17.11 -10.56 -2.61
N GLY A 161 17.92 -11.46 -2.11
CA GLY A 161 17.51 -12.82 -1.74
C GLY A 161 17.15 -13.76 -2.91
N THR A 162 17.32 -13.33 -4.18
CA THR A 162 17.03 -14.13 -5.38
C THR A 162 18.09 -13.93 -6.48
N LYS A 163 18.06 -14.78 -7.53
CA LYS A 163 19.05 -14.73 -8.61
C LYS A 163 18.72 -13.71 -9.70
N HIS A 164 17.43 -13.54 -10.03
CA HIS A 164 16.98 -12.74 -11.14
C HIS A 164 16.09 -11.58 -10.68
N PRO A 165 16.21 -10.38 -11.28
CA PRO A 165 15.39 -9.25 -10.90
C PRO A 165 13.92 -9.50 -11.26
N HIS A 166 13.06 -9.37 -10.26
CA HIS A 166 11.60 -9.36 -10.36
C HIS A 166 11.02 -8.73 -9.09
N LEU A 167 9.78 -8.32 -9.11
CA LEU A 167 9.05 -7.97 -7.90
C LEU A 167 8.26 -9.21 -7.45
N HIS A 168 8.55 -9.71 -6.25
CA HIS A 168 7.67 -10.66 -5.55
C HIS A 168 6.60 -9.83 -4.84
N PHE A 169 5.34 -10.01 -5.25
CA PHE A 169 4.25 -9.19 -4.80
C PHE A 169 3.11 -10.03 -4.22
N GLU A 170 2.70 -9.70 -2.98
CA GLU A 170 1.59 -10.37 -2.30
C GLU A 170 0.50 -9.37 -1.94
N ILE A 171 -0.74 -9.86 -1.94
CA ILE A 171 -1.84 -9.30 -1.16
C ILE A 171 -2.16 -10.29 -0.05
N ARG A 172 -2.38 -9.80 1.15
CA ARG A 172 -2.78 -10.61 2.31
C ARG A 172 -4.07 -10.08 2.91
N ASP A 173 -4.89 -10.99 3.44
CA ASP A 173 -6.08 -10.62 4.20
C ASP A 173 -5.70 -9.98 5.56
N LYS A 174 -6.70 -9.54 6.31
CA LYS A 174 -6.52 -8.95 7.66
C LYS A 174 -5.88 -9.89 8.69
N ASN A 175 -5.85 -11.20 8.41
CA ASN A 175 -5.19 -12.22 9.23
C ASN A 175 -3.82 -12.62 8.67
N GLU A 176 -3.26 -11.83 7.74
CA GLU A 176 -1.97 -12.05 7.08
C GLU A 176 -1.91 -13.35 6.23
N ARG A 177 -3.08 -13.87 5.79
CA ARG A 177 -3.14 -15.01 4.87
C ARG A 177 -2.98 -14.53 3.44
N PRO A 178 -2.09 -15.16 2.63
CA PRO A 178 -1.91 -14.78 1.24
C PRO A 178 -3.20 -14.97 0.41
N LEU A 179 -3.53 -13.96 -0.37
CA LEU A 179 -4.60 -13.97 -1.36
C LEU A 179 -3.99 -14.00 -2.77
N ASN A 180 -4.71 -14.57 -3.74
CA ASN A 180 -4.27 -14.48 -5.13
C ASN A 180 -4.44 -13.03 -5.64
N PRO A 181 -3.36 -12.28 -5.93
CA PRO A 181 -3.48 -10.89 -6.37
C PRO A 181 -4.34 -10.73 -7.63
N LEU A 182 -4.31 -11.70 -8.55
CA LEU A 182 -5.08 -11.65 -9.80
C LEU A 182 -6.60 -11.79 -9.61
N LEU A 183 -7.03 -12.28 -8.44
CA LEU A 183 -8.45 -12.35 -8.05
C LEU A 183 -8.83 -11.24 -7.07
N ASN A 184 -7.88 -10.36 -6.72
CA ASN A 184 -8.04 -9.34 -5.68
C ASN A 184 -7.58 -7.95 -6.16
N GLY A 185 -7.98 -7.56 -7.38
CA GLY A 185 -7.80 -6.21 -7.90
C GLY A 185 -6.90 -6.11 -9.15
N TYR A 186 -6.42 -7.21 -9.75
CA TYR A 186 -5.61 -7.17 -10.97
C TYR A 186 -6.08 -8.16 -12.02
N GLU A 187 -6.42 -7.63 -13.20
CA GLU A 187 -6.59 -8.39 -14.43
C GLU A 187 -5.37 -8.13 -15.34
N ILE A 188 -4.74 -9.21 -15.87
CA ILE A 188 -3.58 -9.16 -16.79
C ILE A 188 -3.76 -10.15 -17.94
#